data_49e8a99220f49a39904bf9a020176da0
#
_entry.id   49e8a99220f49a39904bf9a020176da0
#
_cell.length_a   1.000
_cell.length_b   1.000
_cell.length_c   1.000
_cell.angle_alpha   90.00
_cell.angle_beta   90.00
_cell.angle_gamma   90.00
#
_symmetry.space_group_name_H-M   'P 1'
#
loop_
_entity.id
_entity.type
_entity.pdbx_description
1 polymer ?
#
loop_
_entity_poly.entity_id
_entity_poly.type
_entity_poly.pdbx_seq_one_letter_code
_entity_poly.pdbx_strand_id
1 'polypeptide(L)'
;MKEAKKKKTPETSIGVSISALGAFSVYLITGLFLAVGFWVIHNIYFVDLISDPSLTLRLLWIIEFPIVVIIYSLLRRNPEKCSYFRAVGRSIVGLISGALINAFGAVSLGAPIGMQSLPRTIHWSFLMSVFTVVPATAVFGASWTDWHRVFASLKPTGNIEYMILIPAYGAIIGAWFGAWPMPLDWERPWQEWPVCVCYGAIGGCIVGQIVSLSLMILLRKHKNLKLA
;
A
#
# COMPACT_ATOMS: atom_id res chain seq x y z
N MET A 1 -19.76 -34.52 40.17
CA MET A 1 -19.04 -33.24 40.17
C MET A 1 -18.93 -32.76 38.69
N LYS A 2 -19.81 -31.83 38.28
CA LYS A 2 -19.85 -31.33 36.88
C LYS A 2 -18.95 -30.11 36.80
N GLU A 3 -17.83 -30.21 36.08
CA GLU A 3 -17.00 -29.05 35.75
C GLU A 3 -17.75 -28.10 34.80
N ALA A 4 -17.99 -26.89 35.27
CA ALA A 4 -18.57 -25.83 34.48
C ALA A 4 -17.51 -25.31 33.47
N LYS A 5 -17.70 -25.62 32.19
CA LYS A 5 -16.97 -25.07 31.05
C LYS A 5 -17.16 -23.56 31.02
N LYS A 6 -16.17 -22.81 31.49
CA LYS A 6 -16.12 -21.34 31.44
C LYS A 6 -16.10 -20.91 29.96
N LYS A 7 -17.25 -20.42 29.50
CA LYS A 7 -17.44 -19.83 28.16
C LYS A 7 -16.55 -18.61 28.06
N LYS A 8 -15.41 -18.71 27.32
CA LYS A 8 -14.58 -17.54 27.00
C LYS A 8 -15.43 -16.59 26.17
N THR A 9 -15.84 -15.50 26.76
CA THR A 9 -16.36 -14.32 26.05
C THR A 9 -15.33 -13.86 25.02
N PRO A 10 -15.69 -13.62 23.76
CA PRO A 10 -14.75 -13.06 22.81
C PRO A 10 -14.32 -11.68 23.30
N GLU A 11 -13.02 -11.52 23.60
CA GLU A 11 -12.42 -10.20 23.82
C GLU A 11 -12.66 -9.38 22.54
N THR A 12 -13.62 -8.50 22.60
CA THR A 12 -13.80 -7.42 21.64
C THR A 12 -12.59 -6.51 21.79
N SER A 13 -11.53 -6.78 21.03
CA SER A 13 -10.42 -5.85 20.88
C SER A 13 -11.00 -4.56 20.30
N ILE A 14 -11.10 -3.53 21.14
CA ILE A 14 -11.42 -2.15 20.72
C ILE A 14 -10.21 -1.68 19.89
N GLY A 15 -10.12 -2.16 18.66
CA GLY A 15 -9.15 -1.67 17.70
C GLY A 15 -9.52 -0.24 17.30
N VAL A 16 -8.52 0.60 17.06
CA VAL A 16 -8.71 1.95 16.53
C VAL A 16 -9.61 1.84 15.29
N SER A 17 -10.80 2.47 15.35
CA SER A 17 -11.71 2.53 14.22
C SER A 17 -11.56 3.90 13.54
N ILE A 18 -11.35 3.89 12.24
CA ILE A 18 -11.33 5.13 11.44
C ILE A 18 -12.69 5.33 10.76
N SER A 19 -13.15 6.59 10.69
CA SER A 19 -14.33 6.95 9.92
C SER A 19 -14.01 7.01 8.42
N ALA A 20 -15.04 6.95 7.55
CA ALA A 20 -14.85 7.14 6.12
C ALA A 20 -14.23 8.51 5.80
N LEU A 21 -14.59 9.57 6.55
CA LEU A 21 -13.97 10.89 6.41
C LEU A 21 -12.49 10.88 6.80
N GLY A 22 -12.14 10.19 7.89
CA GLY A 22 -10.74 10.03 8.29
C GLY A 22 -9.93 9.25 7.23
N ALA A 23 -10.51 8.19 6.66
CA ALA A 23 -9.89 7.44 5.57
C ALA A 23 -9.69 8.31 4.32
N PHE A 24 -10.69 9.12 3.96
CA PHE A 24 -10.58 10.09 2.87
C PHE A 24 -9.44 11.10 3.12
N SER A 25 -9.34 11.64 4.33
CA SER A 25 -8.26 12.57 4.68
C SER A 25 -6.87 11.92 4.55
N VAL A 26 -6.72 10.67 4.96
CA VAL A 26 -5.46 9.91 4.79
C VAL A 26 -5.12 9.78 3.31
N TYR A 27 -6.06 9.35 2.48
CA TYR A 27 -5.85 9.19 1.05
C TYR A 27 -5.56 10.52 0.34
N LEU A 28 -6.25 11.59 0.75
CA LEU A 28 -5.99 12.92 0.21
C LEU A 28 -4.56 13.39 0.54
N ILE A 29 -4.11 13.20 1.78
CA ILE A 29 -2.76 13.59 2.19
C ILE A 29 -1.72 12.79 1.41
N THR A 30 -1.79 11.46 1.39
CA THR A 30 -0.83 10.64 0.65
C THR A 30 -0.86 10.94 -0.85
N GLY A 31 -2.04 11.10 -1.45
CA GLY A 31 -2.16 11.49 -2.86
C GLY A 31 -1.58 12.87 -3.17
N LEU A 32 -1.77 13.86 -2.28
CA LEU A 32 -1.16 15.19 -2.42
C LEU A 32 0.37 15.12 -2.32
N PHE A 33 0.93 14.34 -1.38
CA PHE A 33 2.38 14.19 -1.27
C PHE A 33 2.97 13.49 -2.49
N LEU A 34 2.28 12.49 -3.04
CA LEU A 34 2.68 11.85 -4.28
C LEU A 34 2.66 12.87 -5.47
N ALA A 35 1.61 13.67 -5.57
CA ALA A 35 1.51 14.72 -6.59
C ALA A 35 2.59 15.80 -6.43
N VAL A 36 2.84 16.25 -5.19
CA VAL A 36 3.94 17.16 -4.87
C VAL A 36 5.29 16.52 -5.20
N GLY A 37 5.46 15.24 -4.92
CA GLY A 37 6.66 14.48 -5.30
C GLY A 37 6.93 14.56 -6.80
N PHE A 38 5.95 14.26 -7.62
CA PHE A 38 6.07 14.40 -9.08
C PHE A 38 6.37 15.83 -9.51
N TRP A 39 5.67 16.80 -8.91
CA TRP A 39 5.90 18.23 -9.21
C TRP A 39 7.32 18.66 -8.85
N VAL A 40 7.84 18.30 -7.68
CA VAL A 40 9.20 18.61 -7.24
C VAL A 40 10.22 17.99 -8.19
N ILE A 41 10.03 16.71 -8.55
CA ILE A 41 10.95 15.99 -9.44
C ILE A 41 10.97 16.65 -10.81
N HIS A 42 9.81 17.00 -11.36
CA HIS A 42 9.75 17.63 -12.68
C HIS A 42 10.30 19.06 -12.69
N ASN A 43 9.95 19.90 -11.69
CA ASN A 43 10.29 21.32 -11.74
C ASN A 43 11.63 21.68 -11.07
N ILE A 44 12.13 20.86 -10.14
CA ILE A 44 13.35 21.16 -9.41
C ILE A 44 14.51 20.31 -9.95
N TYR A 45 14.27 19.02 -10.23
CA TYR A 45 15.29 18.12 -10.74
C TYR A 45 15.30 18.04 -12.27
N PHE A 46 14.29 18.60 -12.95
CA PHE A 46 14.12 18.60 -14.42
C PHE A 46 14.17 17.19 -15.03
N VAL A 47 13.69 16.19 -14.29
CA VAL A 47 13.55 14.79 -14.75
C VAL A 47 12.11 14.34 -14.61
N ASP A 48 11.77 13.32 -15.38
CA ASP A 48 10.49 12.63 -15.30
C ASP A 48 10.66 11.12 -15.34
N LEU A 49 9.57 10.39 -15.24
CA LEU A 49 9.60 8.93 -15.20
C LEU A 49 10.07 8.32 -16.53
N ILE A 50 10.00 9.06 -17.64
CA ILE A 50 10.43 8.61 -18.97
C ILE A 50 11.92 8.89 -19.16
N SER A 51 12.38 10.09 -18.80
CA SER A 51 13.77 10.52 -19.01
C SER A 51 14.76 9.80 -18.06
N ASP A 52 14.43 9.73 -16.76
CA ASP A 52 15.21 8.97 -15.77
C ASP A 52 14.30 8.26 -14.77
N PRO A 53 13.85 7.05 -15.11
CA PRO A 53 13.01 6.26 -14.21
C PRO A 53 13.66 5.96 -12.86
N SER A 54 14.98 5.75 -12.83
CA SER A 54 15.68 5.37 -11.60
C SER A 54 15.70 6.50 -10.59
N LEU A 55 16.07 7.71 -11.01
CA LEU A 55 16.12 8.88 -10.16
C LEU A 55 14.71 9.29 -9.72
N THR A 56 13.76 9.32 -10.66
CA THR A 56 12.35 9.66 -10.40
C THR A 56 11.75 8.73 -9.35
N LEU A 57 11.87 7.42 -9.51
CA LEU A 57 11.33 6.46 -8.56
C LEU A 57 12.01 6.54 -7.20
N ARG A 58 13.34 6.75 -7.19
CA ARG A 58 14.08 6.95 -5.94
C ARG A 58 13.55 8.13 -5.14
N LEU A 59 13.35 9.27 -5.78
CA LEU A 59 12.84 10.46 -5.12
C LEU A 59 11.38 10.28 -4.68
N LEU A 60 10.54 9.67 -5.51
CA LEU A 60 9.14 9.42 -5.16
C LEU A 60 8.98 8.60 -3.89
N TRP A 61 9.64 7.43 -3.79
CA TRP A 61 9.46 6.63 -2.58
C TRP A 61 10.13 7.26 -1.35
N ILE A 62 11.22 8.04 -1.50
CA ILE A 62 11.84 8.78 -0.39
C ILE A 62 10.90 9.87 0.15
N ILE A 63 10.15 10.55 -0.72
CA ILE A 63 9.18 11.56 -0.32
C ILE A 63 7.94 10.93 0.30
N GLU A 64 7.41 9.87 -0.29
CA GLU A 64 6.15 9.25 0.12
C GLU A 64 6.28 8.38 1.38
N PHE A 65 7.38 7.66 1.54
CA PHE A 65 7.59 6.72 2.65
C PHE A 65 7.41 7.34 4.04
N PRO A 66 8.03 8.49 4.39
CA PRO A 66 7.88 9.09 5.71
C PRO A 66 6.42 9.43 6.02
N ILE A 67 5.67 9.94 5.06
CA ILE A 67 4.28 10.33 5.21
C ILE A 67 3.40 9.11 5.49
N VAL A 68 3.56 8.06 4.70
CA VAL A 68 2.86 6.79 4.89
C VAL A 68 3.19 6.20 6.27
N VAL A 69 4.47 6.17 6.65
CA VAL A 69 4.89 5.65 7.95
C VAL A 69 4.28 6.44 9.10
N ILE A 70 4.32 7.77 9.06
CA ILE A 70 3.76 8.63 10.11
C ILE A 70 2.28 8.34 10.28
N ILE A 71 1.52 8.38 9.18
CA ILE A 71 0.05 8.25 9.22
C ILE A 71 -0.35 6.85 9.68
N TYR A 72 0.18 5.78 9.05
CA TYR A 72 -0.23 4.42 9.38
C TYR A 72 0.30 3.94 10.74
N SER A 73 1.42 4.49 11.23
CA SER A 73 1.87 4.23 12.61
C SER A 73 0.94 4.83 13.68
N LEU A 74 0.23 5.93 13.37
CA LEU A 74 -0.83 6.46 14.23
C LEU A 74 -2.05 5.55 14.26
N LEU A 75 -2.34 4.84 13.15
CA LEU A 75 -3.46 3.92 13.00
C LEU A 75 -3.15 2.49 13.49
N ARG A 76 -2.04 2.27 14.19
CA ARG A 76 -1.65 0.96 14.71
C ARG A 76 -2.74 0.32 15.56
N ARG A 77 -2.94 -0.98 15.41
CA ARG A 77 -4.09 -1.73 15.95
C ARG A 77 -4.21 -1.69 17.48
N ASN A 78 -3.09 -1.77 18.21
CA ASN A 78 -3.07 -1.83 19.67
C ASN A 78 -2.12 -0.75 20.23
N PRO A 79 -2.56 0.51 20.38
CA PRO A 79 -1.72 1.60 20.88
C PRO A 79 -1.13 1.35 22.28
N GLU A 80 -1.88 0.63 23.14
CA GLU A 80 -1.43 0.29 24.51
C GLU A 80 -0.30 -0.74 24.54
N LYS A 81 -0.30 -1.71 23.58
CA LYS A 81 0.70 -2.78 23.51
C LYS A 81 1.86 -2.47 22.56
N CYS A 82 1.69 -1.53 21.65
CA CYS A 82 2.67 -1.17 20.63
C CYS A 82 2.95 0.32 20.66
N SER A 83 4.17 0.69 21.08
CA SER A 83 4.66 2.05 21.01
C SER A 83 4.68 2.56 19.56
N TYR A 84 4.50 3.88 19.36
CA TYR A 84 4.62 4.53 18.06
C TYR A 84 5.96 4.23 17.37
N PHE A 85 7.07 4.37 18.09
CA PHE A 85 8.40 4.08 17.54
C PHE A 85 8.58 2.62 17.13
N ARG A 86 7.91 1.68 17.80
CA ARG A 86 7.91 0.27 17.40
C ARG A 86 7.15 0.08 16.09
N ALA A 87 6.04 0.78 15.88
CA ALA A 87 5.31 0.75 14.61
C ALA A 87 6.15 1.34 13.46
N VAL A 88 6.84 2.45 13.71
CA VAL A 88 7.79 3.05 12.75
C VAL A 88 8.91 2.06 12.41
N GLY A 89 9.55 1.43 13.41
CA GLY A 89 10.58 0.43 13.18
C GLY A 89 10.08 -0.77 12.34
N ARG A 90 8.85 -1.23 12.59
CA ARG A 90 8.21 -2.28 11.77
C ARG A 90 7.98 -1.85 10.34
N SER A 91 7.63 -0.58 10.12
CA SER A 91 7.43 -0.03 8.78
C SER A 91 8.73 0.01 7.97
N ILE A 92 9.87 0.31 8.64
CA ILE A 92 11.20 0.26 8.00
C ILE A 92 11.55 -1.18 7.58
N VAL A 93 11.33 -2.15 8.47
CA VAL A 93 11.49 -3.58 8.13
C VAL A 93 10.53 -3.97 7.00
N GLY A 94 9.28 -3.48 7.07
CA GLY A 94 8.27 -3.69 6.02
C GLY A 94 8.68 -3.11 4.68
N LEU A 95 9.33 -1.96 4.64
CA LEU A 95 9.84 -1.36 3.42
C LEU A 95 10.84 -2.30 2.73
N ILE A 96 11.82 -2.80 3.49
CA ILE A 96 12.86 -3.66 2.94
C ILE A 96 12.29 -5.02 2.51
N SER A 97 11.53 -5.68 3.39
CA SER A 97 10.93 -6.98 3.08
C SER A 97 9.92 -6.90 1.93
N GLY A 98 9.10 -5.86 1.91
CA GLY A 98 8.17 -5.62 0.82
C GLY A 98 8.87 -5.29 -0.50
N ALA A 99 9.96 -4.52 -0.48
CA ALA A 99 10.77 -4.29 -1.67
C ALA A 99 11.37 -5.59 -2.22
N LEU A 100 11.89 -6.46 -1.36
CA LEU A 100 12.41 -7.77 -1.78
C LEU A 100 11.31 -8.65 -2.40
N ILE A 101 10.13 -8.70 -1.80
CA ILE A 101 8.99 -9.47 -2.32
C ILE A 101 8.54 -8.92 -3.69
N ASN A 102 8.41 -7.60 -3.82
CA ASN A 102 8.00 -6.97 -5.07
C ASN A 102 9.09 -7.11 -6.16
N ALA A 103 10.38 -6.99 -5.80
CA ALA A 103 11.49 -7.22 -6.73
C ALA A 103 11.49 -8.66 -7.24
N PHE A 104 11.36 -9.63 -6.34
CA PHE A 104 11.27 -11.04 -6.70
C PHE A 104 10.07 -11.31 -7.62
N GLY A 105 8.89 -10.75 -7.29
CA GLY A 105 7.70 -10.85 -8.13
C GLY A 105 7.91 -10.25 -9.52
N ALA A 106 8.48 -9.03 -9.61
CA ALA A 106 8.77 -8.37 -10.87
C ALA A 106 9.73 -9.19 -11.75
N VAL A 107 10.84 -9.66 -11.17
CA VAL A 107 11.83 -10.49 -11.89
C VAL A 107 11.23 -11.80 -12.35
N SER A 108 10.42 -12.45 -11.51
CA SER A 108 9.71 -13.70 -11.86
C SER A 108 8.72 -13.52 -13.00
N LEU A 109 8.18 -12.31 -13.17
CA LEU A 109 7.26 -11.93 -14.26
C LEU A 109 7.98 -11.36 -15.50
N GLY A 110 9.33 -11.36 -15.51
CA GLY A 110 10.12 -10.98 -16.67
C GLY A 110 10.70 -9.56 -16.63
N ALA A 111 10.69 -8.88 -15.47
CA ALA A 111 11.40 -7.60 -15.37
C ALA A 111 12.90 -7.77 -15.67
N PRO A 112 13.51 -6.84 -16.42
CA PRO A 112 14.88 -6.97 -16.82
C PRO A 112 15.86 -6.84 -15.64
N ILE A 113 16.86 -7.73 -15.58
CA ILE A 113 17.87 -7.82 -14.49
C ILE A 113 19.25 -7.29 -14.91
N GLY A 114 19.36 -6.65 -16.08
CA GLY A 114 20.62 -6.07 -16.55
C GLY A 114 21.12 -4.93 -15.65
N MET A 115 22.42 -4.64 -15.68
CA MET A 115 23.08 -3.61 -14.85
C MET A 115 22.39 -2.24 -14.92
N GLN A 116 21.85 -1.86 -16.07
CA GLN A 116 21.13 -0.60 -16.27
C GLN A 116 19.67 -0.65 -15.74
N SER A 117 19.06 -1.83 -15.75
CA SER A 117 17.65 -2.02 -15.36
C SER A 117 17.50 -2.32 -13.89
N LEU A 118 18.52 -2.90 -13.24
CA LEU A 118 18.47 -3.29 -11.84
C LEU A 118 18.14 -2.13 -10.88
N PRO A 119 18.75 -0.93 -10.99
CA PRO A 119 18.38 0.21 -10.15
C PRO A 119 16.92 0.63 -10.33
N ARG A 120 16.40 0.59 -11.57
CA ARG A 120 14.99 0.89 -11.88
C ARG A 120 14.06 -0.09 -11.17
N THR A 121 14.36 -1.39 -11.23
CA THR A 121 13.59 -2.45 -10.57
C THR A 121 13.64 -2.31 -9.05
N ILE A 122 14.80 -2.02 -8.47
CA ILE A 122 14.95 -1.80 -7.03
C ILE A 122 14.10 -0.61 -6.56
N HIS A 123 14.19 0.54 -7.21
CA HIS A 123 13.44 1.73 -6.78
C HIS A 123 11.93 1.57 -7.02
N TRP A 124 11.53 0.90 -8.10
CA TRP A 124 10.13 0.52 -8.31
C TRP A 124 9.62 -0.38 -7.19
N SER A 125 10.39 -1.36 -6.78
CA SER A 125 10.02 -2.28 -5.70
C SER A 125 9.88 -1.59 -4.34
N PHE A 126 10.72 -0.58 -4.06
CA PHE A 126 10.54 0.26 -2.88
C PHE A 126 9.25 1.05 -2.94
N LEU A 127 8.92 1.67 -4.08
CA LEU A 127 7.64 2.39 -4.24
C LEU A 127 6.44 1.44 -4.08
N MET A 128 6.49 0.26 -4.69
CA MET A 128 5.46 -0.76 -4.52
C MET A 128 5.32 -1.21 -3.06
N SER A 129 6.44 -1.33 -2.33
CA SER A 129 6.40 -1.65 -0.91
C SER A 129 5.69 -0.56 -0.08
N VAL A 130 5.90 0.72 -0.42
CA VAL A 130 5.19 1.85 0.22
C VAL A 130 3.68 1.74 0.01
N PHE A 131 3.21 1.29 -1.14
CA PHE A 131 1.78 1.13 -1.42
C PHE A 131 1.17 -0.15 -0.82
N THR A 132 1.96 -1.22 -0.66
CA THR A 132 1.43 -2.55 -0.35
C THR A 132 1.75 -3.04 1.06
N VAL A 133 3.03 -3.07 1.42
CA VAL A 133 3.50 -3.75 2.64
C VAL A 133 3.68 -2.79 3.82
N VAL A 134 4.17 -1.58 3.58
CA VAL A 134 4.44 -0.60 4.64
C VAL A 134 3.20 -0.26 5.47
N PRO A 135 2.02 0.06 4.88
CA PRO A 135 0.81 0.31 5.65
C PRO A 135 0.40 -0.88 6.53
N ALA A 136 0.51 -2.07 6.00
CA ALA A 136 0.16 -3.31 6.68
C ALA A 136 1.09 -3.60 7.86
N THR A 137 2.41 -3.46 7.69
CA THR A 137 3.40 -3.68 8.76
C THR A 137 3.30 -2.63 9.87
N ALA A 138 2.98 -1.38 9.52
CA ALA A 138 2.73 -0.32 10.50
C ALA A 138 1.55 -0.67 11.42
N VAL A 139 0.45 -1.17 10.83
CA VAL A 139 -0.82 -1.41 11.55
C VAL A 139 -0.84 -2.79 12.21
N PHE A 140 -0.55 -3.85 11.48
CA PHE A 140 -0.65 -5.25 11.96
C PHE A 140 0.63 -5.74 12.62
N GLY A 141 1.78 -5.16 12.27
CA GLY A 141 3.09 -5.66 12.67
C GLY A 141 3.34 -7.07 12.13
N ALA A 142 3.88 -7.96 12.99
CA ALA A 142 4.21 -9.34 12.64
C ALA A 142 3.09 -10.36 12.95
N SER A 143 1.83 -9.92 13.06
CA SER A 143 0.69 -10.79 13.36
C SER A 143 0.34 -11.66 12.16
N TRP A 144 0.85 -12.90 12.12
CA TRP A 144 0.56 -13.85 11.04
C TRP A 144 -0.94 -14.06 10.83
N THR A 145 -1.71 -14.12 11.91
CA THR A 145 -3.16 -14.31 11.86
C THR A 145 -3.87 -13.16 11.11
N ASP A 146 -3.44 -11.92 11.33
CA ASP A 146 -4.00 -10.75 10.64
C ASP A 146 -3.58 -10.72 9.17
N TRP A 147 -2.31 -10.98 8.88
CA TRP A 147 -1.83 -11.07 7.51
C TRP A 147 -2.57 -12.13 6.70
N HIS A 148 -2.70 -13.35 7.24
CA HIS A 148 -3.41 -14.43 6.58
C HIS A 148 -4.90 -14.09 6.39
N ARG A 149 -5.55 -13.55 7.42
CA ARG A 149 -6.98 -13.22 7.37
C ARG A 149 -7.25 -12.10 6.35
N VAL A 150 -6.46 -11.02 6.38
CA VAL A 150 -6.70 -9.84 5.55
C VAL A 150 -6.25 -10.10 4.11
N PHE A 151 -5.00 -10.53 3.90
CA PHE A 151 -4.45 -10.67 2.54
C PHE A 151 -4.71 -12.03 1.90
N ALA A 152 -4.56 -13.15 2.60
CA ALA A 152 -4.75 -14.46 1.98
C ALA A 152 -6.23 -14.88 1.93
N SER A 153 -6.99 -14.62 3.00
CA SER A 153 -8.41 -15.01 3.07
C SER A 153 -9.38 -13.91 2.60
N LEU A 154 -8.91 -12.70 2.32
CA LEU A 154 -9.70 -11.54 1.88
C LEU A 154 -10.90 -11.25 2.81
N LYS A 155 -10.70 -11.37 4.13
CA LYS A 155 -11.73 -11.16 5.16
C LYS A 155 -11.40 -9.97 6.05
N PRO A 156 -11.40 -8.74 5.53
CA PRO A 156 -11.25 -7.55 6.37
C PRO A 156 -12.47 -7.39 7.28
N THR A 157 -12.24 -7.06 8.54
CA THR A 157 -13.29 -6.89 9.57
C THR A 157 -13.51 -5.44 9.97
N GLY A 158 -12.58 -4.54 9.63
CA GLY A 158 -12.63 -3.14 10.03
C GLY A 158 -12.19 -2.18 8.92
N ASN A 159 -12.59 -0.91 9.04
CA ASN A 159 -12.31 0.13 8.05
C ASN A 159 -10.81 0.27 7.74
N ILE A 160 -9.94 0.18 8.75
CA ILE A 160 -8.49 0.26 8.54
C ILE A 160 -7.98 -0.89 7.67
N GLU A 161 -8.54 -2.08 7.81
CA GLU A 161 -8.18 -3.24 7.01
C GLU A 161 -8.61 -3.07 5.55
N TYR A 162 -9.78 -2.50 5.29
CA TYR A 162 -10.20 -2.10 3.93
C TYR A 162 -9.28 -1.04 3.34
N MET A 163 -8.85 -0.06 4.16
CA MET A 163 -7.90 0.99 3.74
C MET A 163 -6.55 0.44 3.29
N ILE A 164 -6.11 -0.66 3.86
CA ILE A 164 -4.82 -1.27 3.54
C ILE A 164 -4.96 -2.25 2.39
N LEU A 165 -5.95 -3.14 2.47
CA LEU A 165 -6.12 -4.25 1.54
C LEU A 165 -6.41 -3.79 0.12
N ILE A 166 -7.44 -2.94 -0.04
CA ILE A 166 -7.96 -2.64 -1.37
C ILE A 166 -6.99 -1.80 -2.20
N PRO A 167 -6.37 -0.72 -1.67
CA PRO A 167 -5.35 0.00 -2.42
C PRO A 167 -4.09 -0.83 -2.73
N ALA A 168 -3.69 -1.74 -1.81
CA ALA A 168 -2.56 -2.63 -2.05
C ALA A 168 -2.82 -3.57 -3.23
N TYR A 169 -3.98 -4.22 -3.27
CA TYR A 169 -4.37 -5.04 -4.41
C TYR A 169 -4.58 -4.20 -5.67
N GLY A 170 -5.15 -3.00 -5.52
CA GLY A 170 -5.29 -2.06 -6.61
C GLY A 170 -3.94 -1.73 -7.26
N ALA A 171 -2.91 -1.45 -6.46
CA ALA A 171 -1.56 -1.19 -6.95
C ALA A 171 -0.95 -2.40 -7.69
N ILE A 172 -1.11 -3.62 -7.16
CA ILE A 172 -0.60 -4.84 -7.79
C ILE A 172 -1.33 -5.11 -9.11
N ILE A 173 -2.65 -5.06 -9.11
CA ILE A 173 -3.47 -5.29 -10.31
C ILE A 173 -3.18 -4.20 -11.35
N GLY A 174 -3.08 -2.94 -10.92
CA GLY A 174 -2.75 -1.82 -11.79
C GLY A 174 -1.36 -1.95 -12.40
N ALA A 175 -0.35 -2.39 -11.63
CA ALA A 175 0.98 -2.69 -12.16
C ALA A 175 0.93 -3.76 -13.25
N TRP A 176 0.15 -4.82 -13.02
CA TRP A 176 -0.02 -5.90 -13.98
C TRP A 176 -0.68 -5.41 -15.28
N PHE A 177 -1.76 -4.62 -15.19
CA PHE A 177 -2.36 -3.99 -16.37
C PHE A 177 -1.42 -2.98 -17.04
N GLY A 178 -0.62 -2.25 -16.25
CA GLY A 178 0.40 -1.35 -16.77
C GLY A 178 1.52 -2.07 -17.55
N ALA A 179 1.77 -3.35 -17.28
CA ALA A 179 2.75 -4.14 -18.01
C ALA A 179 2.26 -4.56 -19.41
N TRP A 180 0.95 -4.53 -19.65
CA TRP A 180 0.37 -5.00 -20.92
C TRP A 180 0.88 -4.29 -22.19
N PRO A 181 1.13 -2.95 -22.19
CA PRO A 181 1.67 -2.32 -23.39
C PRO A 181 3.13 -2.66 -23.71
N MET A 182 3.90 -3.22 -22.74
CA MET A 182 5.34 -3.47 -22.95
C MET A 182 5.69 -4.38 -24.12
N PRO A 183 4.97 -5.48 -24.39
CA PRO A 183 5.27 -6.36 -25.52
C PRO A 183 4.73 -5.86 -26.87
N LEU A 184 4.07 -4.70 -26.93
CA LEU A 184 3.51 -4.15 -28.17
C LEU A 184 4.60 -3.38 -28.94
N ASP A 185 4.65 -3.56 -30.25
CA ASP A 185 5.64 -2.98 -31.17
C ASP A 185 5.37 -1.49 -31.47
N TRP A 186 5.06 -0.69 -30.46
CA TRP A 186 4.80 0.74 -30.63
C TRP A 186 6.08 1.59 -30.51
N GLU A 187 7.17 1.00 -30.04
CA GLU A 187 8.49 1.65 -29.85
C GLU A 187 8.42 2.99 -29.12
N ARG A 188 7.54 3.09 -28.12
CA ARG A 188 7.36 4.33 -27.35
C ARG A 188 8.19 4.31 -26.07
N PRO A 189 8.88 5.40 -25.71
CA PRO A 189 9.73 5.46 -24.51
C PRO A 189 8.97 5.12 -23.20
N TRP A 190 7.68 5.41 -23.13
CA TRP A 190 6.86 5.10 -21.95
C TRP A 190 6.54 3.59 -21.81
N GLN A 191 6.79 2.77 -22.84
CA GLN A 191 6.66 1.31 -22.77
C GLN A 191 7.85 0.66 -22.07
N GLU A 192 8.98 1.36 -21.94
CA GLU A 192 10.14 0.82 -21.25
C GLU A 192 9.84 0.54 -19.78
N TRP A 193 10.45 -0.55 -19.27
CA TRP A 193 10.42 -0.89 -17.87
C TRP A 193 11.09 0.19 -17.00
N PRO A 194 10.49 0.63 -15.88
CA PRO A 194 9.17 0.27 -15.32
C PRO A 194 8.10 1.36 -15.55
N VAL A 195 8.20 2.19 -16.58
CA VAL A 195 7.42 3.43 -16.75
C VAL A 195 5.91 3.16 -16.72
N CYS A 196 5.40 2.38 -17.69
CA CYS A 196 3.96 2.09 -17.80
C CYS A 196 3.45 1.27 -16.59
N VAL A 197 4.28 0.37 -16.07
CA VAL A 197 3.97 -0.42 -14.86
C VAL A 197 3.83 0.47 -13.63
N CYS A 198 4.65 1.51 -13.53
CA CYS A 198 4.58 2.50 -12.44
C CYS A 198 3.29 3.32 -12.50
N TYR A 199 2.95 3.87 -13.68
CA TYR A 199 1.67 4.58 -13.87
C TYR A 199 0.48 3.68 -13.58
N GLY A 200 0.53 2.42 -14.03
CA GLY A 200 -0.47 1.42 -13.72
C GLY A 200 -0.64 1.16 -12.23
N ALA A 201 0.48 1.00 -11.51
CA ALA A 201 0.48 0.80 -10.05
C ALA A 201 -0.13 1.99 -9.29
N ILE A 202 0.27 3.20 -9.64
CA ILE A 202 -0.25 4.44 -9.04
C ILE A 202 -1.74 4.58 -9.33
N GLY A 203 -2.14 4.45 -10.60
CA GLY A 203 -3.54 4.51 -11.00
C GLY A 203 -4.40 3.45 -10.31
N GLY A 204 -3.92 2.22 -10.25
CA GLY A 204 -4.59 1.12 -9.56
C GLY A 204 -4.71 1.35 -8.05
N CYS A 205 -3.67 1.92 -7.41
CA CYS A 205 -3.72 2.32 -6.01
C CYS A 205 -4.82 3.37 -5.77
N ILE A 206 -4.90 4.41 -6.59
CA ILE A 206 -5.92 5.47 -6.50
C ILE A 206 -7.33 4.88 -6.70
N VAL A 207 -7.52 4.05 -7.71
CA VAL A 207 -8.80 3.34 -7.91
C VAL A 207 -9.14 2.49 -6.69
N GLY A 208 -8.18 1.77 -6.13
CA GLY A 208 -8.35 1.00 -4.91
C GLY A 208 -8.76 1.86 -3.71
N GLN A 209 -8.21 3.07 -3.55
CA GLN A 209 -8.60 4.03 -2.52
C GLN A 209 -10.07 4.46 -2.69
N ILE A 210 -10.50 4.76 -3.91
CA ILE A 210 -11.89 5.13 -4.23
C ILE A 210 -12.84 3.98 -3.91
N VAL A 211 -12.50 2.76 -4.33
CA VAL A 211 -13.29 1.55 -4.04
C VAL A 211 -13.38 1.30 -2.54
N SER A 212 -12.26 1.43 -1.82
CA SER A 212 -12.22 1.26 -0.37
C SER A 212 -13.16 2.25 0.34
N LEU A 213 -13.12 3.53 -0.01
CA LEU A 213 -14.02 4.55 0.54
C LEU A 213 -15.49 4.24 0.24
N SER A 214 -15.80 3.87 -0.99
CA SER A 214 -17.15 3.52 -1.42
C SER A 214 -17.70 2.35 -0.58
N LEU A 215 -16.90 1.31 -0.38
CA LEU A 215 -17.28 0.16 0.44
C LEU A 215 -17.51 0.54 1.91
N MET A 216 -16.65 1.38 2.51
CA MET A 216 -16.84 1.84 3.89
C MET A 216 -18.15 2.61 4.07
N ILE A 217 -18.51 3.47 3.11
CA ILE A 217 -19.76 4.23 3.13
C ILE A 217 -20.97 3.29 2.99
N LEU A 218 -20.94 2.35 2.05
CA LEU A 218 -22.01 1.38 1.82
C LEU A 218 -22.24 0.47 3.03
N LEU A 219 -21.16 -0.06 3.62
CA LEU A 219 -21.24 -0.91 4.80
C LEU A 219 -21.81 -0.16 6.02
N ARG A 220 -21.43 1.10 6.18
CA ARG A 220 -22.00 1.96 7.24
C ARG A 220 -23.49 2.19 7.03
N LYS A 221 -23.92 2.50 5.80
CA LYS A 221 -25.33 2.69 5.46
C LYS A 221 -26.16 1.43 5.75
N HIS A 222 -25.64 0.27 5.33
CA HIS A 222 -26.31 -1.02 5.54
C HIS A 222 -26.45 -1.38 7.03
N LYS A 223 -25.43 -1.07 7.85
CA LYS A 223 -25.49 -1.27 9.31
C LYS A 223 -26.54 -0.38 9.95
N ASN A 224 -26.65 0.88 9.55
CA ASN A 224 -27.64 1.81 10.07
C ASN A 224 -29.06 1.38 9.71
N LEU A 225 -29.30 0.87 8.49
CA LEU A 225 -30.61 0.37 8.04
C LEU A 225 -31.06 -0.89 8.79
N LYS A 226 -30.15 -1.68 9.35
CA LYS A 226 -30.50 -2.87 10.17
C LYS A 226 -30.80 -2.54 11.62
N LEU A 227 -30.44 -1.33 12.07
CA LEU A 227 -30.66 -0.86 13.44
C LEU A 227 -31.89 0.05 13.55
N ALA A 228 -32.42 0.52 12.42
CA ALA A 228 -33.70 1.26 12.31
C ALA A 228 -34.87 0.32 12.04
#